data_1162421fb3d26201373485c712b0a51f
#
_entry.id   1162421fb3d26201373485c712b0a51f
#
_cell.length_a   1.000
_cell.length_b   1.000
_cell.length_c   1.000
_cell.angle_alpha   90.00
_cell.angle_beta   90.00
_cell.angle_gamma   90.00
#
_symmetry.space_group_name_H-M   'P 1'
#
loop_
_entity.id
_entity.type
_entity.pdbx_description
1 polymer ?
#
loop_
_entity_poly.entity_id
_entity_poly.type
_entity_poly.pdbx_seq_one_letter_code
_entity_poly.pdbx_strand_id
1 'polypeptide(L)'
;MKSGVRVFLGGFILAVGVAAMAPRAAAADGKAEGTLTVNVKTTDVKYAYAYAGPGFFDKTKEDVTVIVSDVPLDAKALEDEFERIHMADAGKLHALEITIDAEGKPISTAFRHNGFKQASPSGLSSEDVFEKKTFDGKTVEGRYKSAKPHDFFGTTYSFDVMFKADITRKVKPVPPTAAETAAAQKSPQAKVYVDFLNAVQKEDLGAMRKLMTQEQAKNLDSPDAKKMVGFIKMMSATDVQVLKVAEKGDTADLTVSGKQDGKAQNGVVHMAKEGGAWKVQREEWKD
;
A
#
# COMPACT_ATOMS: atom_id res chain seq x y z
N MET A 1 10.90 72.31 25.29
CA MET A 1 11.71 71.45 24.43
C MET A 1 11.94 70.12 25.14
N LYS A 2 11.18 69.05 24.80
CA LYS A 2 11.36 67.68 25.32
C LYS A 2 11.52 66.76 24.12
N SER A 3 12.75 66.27 23.96
CA SER A 3 13.12 65.31 22.92
C SER A 3 12.68 63.92 23.36
N GLY A 4 11.83 63.27 22.58
CA GLY A 4 11.39 61.89 22.80
C GLY A 4 12.21 60.94 21.93
N VAL A 5 12.97 60.04 22.55
CA VAL A 5 13.70 58.94 21.91
C VAL A 5 12.69 57.81 21.63
N ARG A 6 12.49 57.46 20.36
CA ARG A 6 11.74 56.25 19.94
C ARG A 6 12.73 55.11 19.76
N VAL A 7 12.61 54.10 20.64
CA VAL A 7 13.33 52.83 20.50
C VAL A 7 12.51 51.97 19.55
N PHE A 8 13.07 51.62 18.40
CA PHE A 8 12.55 50.59 17.50
C PHE A 8 13.06 49.21 17.97
N LEU A 9 12.21 48.39 18.53
CA LEU A 9 12.44 46.98 18.72
C LEU A 9 12.19 46.26 17.39
N GLY A 10 13.23 45.91 16.64
CA GLY A 10 13.20 45.04 15.51
C GLY A 10 13.03 43.59 15.93
N GLY A 11 11.84 43.04 15.79
CA GLY A 11 11.62 41.61 15.98
C GLY A 11 12.19 40.81 14.80
N PHE A 12 13.24 40.02 15.07
CA PHE A 12 13.73 39.03 14.13
C PHE A 12 12.78 37.82 14.15
N ILE A 13 11.94 37.65 13.13
CA ILE A 13 11.17 36.43 12.91
C ILE A 13 12.09 35.44 12.21
N LEU A 14 12.60 34.49 12.97
CA LEU A 14 13.33 33.33 12.42
C LEU A 14 12.26 32.40 11.76
N ALA A 15 12.09 32.50 10.46
CA ALA A 15 11.30 31.56 9.70
C ALA A 15 12.08 30.23 9.62
N VAL A 16 11.78 29.30 10.53
CA VAL A 16 12.22 27.91 10.39
C VAL A 16 11.43 27.30 9.24
N GLY A 17 12.04 27.28 8.08
CA GLY A 17 11.52 26.57 6.91
C GLY A 17 11.51 25.05 7.20
N VAL A 18 10.36 24.53 7.60
CA VAL A 18 10.11 23.10 7.56
C VAL A 18 10.01 22.73 6.08
N ALA A 19 11.10 22.22 5.50
CA ALA A 19 11.07 21.58 4.21
C ALA A 19 10.13 20.38 4.32
N ALA A 20 8.90 20.54 3.85
CA ALA A 20 7.99 19.43 3.64
C ALA A 20 8.69 18.49 2.65
N MET A 21 9.21 17.36 3.14
CA MET A 21 9.58 16.26 2.27
C MET A 21 8.30 15.78 1.60
N ALA A 22 8.08 16.26 0.37
CA ALA A 22 7.08 15.68 -0.51
C ALA A 22 7.33 14.16 -0.56
N PRO A 23 6.29 13.32 -0.50
CA PRO A 23 6.46 11.91 -0.74
C PRO A 23 7.18 11.77 -2.07
N ARG A 24 8.35 11.14 -2.03
CA ARG A 24 9.10 10.85 -3.23
C ARG A 24 8.19 9.97 -4.06
N ALA A 25 7.67 10.51 -5.16
CA ALA A 25 7.02 9.70 -6.18
C ALA A 25 7.99 8.55 -6.46
N ALA A 26 7.51 7.32 -6.36
CA ALA A 26 8.32 6.17 -6.72
C ALA A 26 8.80 6.42 -8.14
N ALA A 27 10.08 6.68 -8.31
CA ALA A 27 10.63 6.99 -9.60
C ALA A 27 10.46 5.75 -10.46
N ALA A 28 9.77 5.91 -11.57
CA ALA A 28 9.81 4.96 -12.66
C ALA A 28 11.18 5.09 -13.33
N ASP A 29 12.19 4.50 -12.73
CA ASP A 29 13.54 4.56 -13.29
C ASP A 29 13.78 3.45 -14.33
N GLY A 30 12.73 2.65 -14.62
CA GLY A 30 12.79 1.56 -15.57
C GLY A 30 12.08 1.85 -16.87
N LYS A 31 12.61 1.27 -17.95
CA LYS A 31 12.02 1.35 -19.29
C LYS A 31 11.54 -0.02 -19.73
N ALA A 32 10.42 -0.03 -20.43
CA ALA A 32 9.96 -1.19 -21.18
C ALA A 32 9.74 -0.83 -22.64
N GLU A 33 9.89 -1.82 -23.49
CA GLU A 33 9.58 -1.77 -24.91
C GLU A 33 8.89 -3.06 -25.33
N GLY A 34 8.03 -3.01 -26.32
CA GLY A 34 7.32 -4.16 -26.81
C GLY A 34 5.82 -4.03 -26.66
N THR A 35 5.11 -5.14 -26.73
CA THR A 35 3.66 -5.12 -26.89
C THR A 35 2.94 -6.15 -26.06
N LEU A 36 1.73 -5.79 -25.66
CA LEU A 36 0.68 -6.67 -25.12
C LEU A 36 -0.45 -6.74 -26.16
N THR A 37 -0.83 -7.93 -26.58
CA THR A 37 -1.88 -8.12 -27.57
C THR A 37 -3.02 -8.92 -26.95
N VAL A 38 -4.26 -8.41 -27.04
CA VAL A 38 -5.47 -9.12 -26.66
C VAL A 38 -6.41 -9.15 -27.84
N ASN A 39 -6.74 -10.35 -28.33
CA ASN A 39 -7.36 -10.59 -29.62
C ASN A 39 -6.53 -9.93 -30.75
N VAL A 40 -7.10 -8.90 -31.39
CA VAL A 40 -6.43 -8.16 -32.48
C VAL A 40 -5.90 -6.80 -32.04
N LYS A 41 -6.13 -6.42 -30.77
CA LYS A 41 -5.71 -5.12 -30.25
C LYS A 41 -4.34 -5.23 -29.58
N THR A 42 -3.40 -4.46 -30.06
CA THR A 42 -2.05 -4.37 -29.54
C THR A 42 -1.86 -3.06 -28.77
N THR A 43 -1.21 -3.13 -27.64
CA THR A 43 -0.86 -1.99 -26.76
C THR A 43 0.63 -2.00 -26.51
N ASP A 44 1.30 -0.86 -26.76
CA ASP A 44 2.72 -0.69 -26.49
C ASP A 44 2.96 -0.46 -25.00
N VAL A 45 3.96 -1.13 -24.43
CA VAL A 45 4.45 -0.87 -23.08
C VAL A 45 5.64 0.09 -23.11
N LYS A 46 5.77 0.89 -22.03
CA LYS A 46 6.79 1.97 -21.97
C LYS A 46 7.52 2.02 -20.63
N TYR A 47 6.88 1.55 -19.56
CA TYR A 47 7.36 1.69 -18.20
C TYR A 47 7.65 0.32 -17.60
N ALA A 48 8.73 0.22 -16.84
CA ALA A 48 9.07 -0.97 -16.08
C ALA A 48 9.33 -0.60 -14.63
N TYR A 49 8.88 -1.44 -13.72
CA TYR A 49 9.10 -1.33 -12.28
C TYR A 49 9.51 -2.68 -11.77
N ALA A 50 10.38 -2.73 -10.77
CA ALA A 50 10.76 -3.97 -10.12
C ALA A 50 10.80 -3.78 -8.60
N TYR A 51 10.22 -4.70 -7.86
CA TYR A 51 10.30 -4.71 -6.40
C TYR A 51 10.54 -6.11 -5.88
N ALA A 52 11.39 -6.20 -4.85
CA ALA A 52 11.64 -7.45 -4.15
C ALA A 52 10.67 -7.60 -2.98
N GLY A 53 10.21 -8.82 -2.78
CA GLY A 53 9.35 -9.22 -1.68
C GLY A 53 9.71 -10.61 -1.17
N PRO A 54 9.07 -11.08 -0.06
CA PRO A 54 9.29 -12.44 0.43
C PRO A 54 8.95 -13.47 -0.65
N GLY A 55 9.81 -14.46 -0.84
CA GLY A 55 9.64 -15.50 -1.83
C GLY A 55 8.32 -16.24 -1.68
N PHE A 56 7.71 -16.60 -2.80
CA PHE A 56 6.42 -17.29 -2.81
C PHE A 56 6.55 -18.70 -2.21
N PHE A 57 7.55 -19.47 -2.65
CA PHE A 57 7.79 -20.83 -2.18
C PHE A 57 8.69 -20.89 -0.95
N ASP A 58 9.65 -19.98 -0.82
CA ASP A 58 10.60 -19.92 0.29
C ASP A 58 10.66 -18.50 0.85
N LYS A 59 10.00 -18.27 1.98
CA LYS A 59 9.93 -16.96 2.64
C LYS A 59 11.27 -16.43 3.16
N THR A 60 12.32 -17.27 3.16
CA THR A 60 13.68 -16.85 3.53
C THR A 60 14.44 -16.22 2.36
N LYS A 61 13.96 -16.40 1.13
CA LYS A 61 14.45 -15.80 -0.10
C LYS A 61 13.60 -14.60 -0.53
N GLU A 62 14.12 -13.83 -1.47
CA GLU A 62 13.36 -12.74 -2.11
C GLU A 62 13.00 -13.13 -3.53
N ASP A 63 11.73 -12.96 -3.92
CA ASP A 63 11.31 -12.96 -5.30
C ASP A 63 11.21 -11.51 -5.79
N VAL A 64 11.40 -11.30 -7.08
CA VAL A 64 11.29 -9.99 -7.71
C VAL A 64 10.07 -9.96 -8.62
N THR A 65 9.13 -9.05 -8.34
CA THR A 65 8.03 -8.78 -9.25
C THR A 65 8.39 -7.62 -10.16
N VAL A 66 8.37 -7.87 -11.47
CA VAL A 66 8.52 -6.87 -12.52
C VAL A 66 7.14 -6.53 -13.05
N ILE A 67 6.81 -5.24 -13.13
CA ILE A 67 5.59 -4.75 -13.78
C ILE A 67 6.01 -3.97 -15.02
N VAL A 68 5.56 -4.40 -16.19
CA VAL A 68 5.68 -3.62 -17.43
C VAL A 68 4.32 -3.06 -17.79
N SER A 69 4.23 -1.76 -18.14
CA SER A 69 2.95 -1.08 -18.34
C SER A 69 2.98 -0.05 -19.46
N ASP A 70 1.79 0.25 -19.99
CA ASP A 70 1.57 1.28 -21.02
C ASP A 70 1.54 2.70 -20.45
N VAL A 71 1.18 2.85 -19.17
CA VAL A 71 1.07 4.11 -18.45
C VAL A 71 1.96 4.12 -17.20
N PRO A 72 2.38 5.31 -16.73
CA PRO A 72 3.12 5.38 -15.46
C PRO A 72 2.24 4.98 -14.29
N LEU A 73 2.84 4.27 -13.31
CA LEU A 73 2.18 3.86 -12.07
C LEU A 73 2.62 4.77 -10.91
N ASP A 74 1.67 5.21 -10.12
CA ASP A 74 1.94 5.91 -8.87
C ASP A 74 2.29 4.94 -7.73
N ALA A 75 2.65 5.47 -6.58
CA ALA A 75 3.03 4.67 -5.41
C ALA A 75 1.90 3.72 -4.97
N LYS A 76 0.63 4.15 -5.05
CA LYS A 76 -0.51 3.33 -4.68
C LYS A 76 -0.66 2.13 -5.63
N ALA A 77 -0.64 2.37 -6.93
CA ALA A 77 -0.72 1.31 -7.94
C ALA A 77 0.47 0.35 -7.88
N LEU A 78 1.67 0.81 -7.51
CA LEU A 78 2.84 -0.06 -7.32
C LEU A 78 2.70 -0.95 -6.08
N GLU A 79 2.08 -0.46 -5.01
CA GLU A 79 1.96 -1.19 -3.75
C GLU A 79 0.73 -2.09 -3.65
N ASP A 80 -0.34 -1.74 -4.36
CA ASP A 80 -1.65 -2.38 -4.27
C ASP A 80 -2.03 -3.07 -5.60
N GLU A 81 -2.06 -4.40 -5.57
CA GLU A 81 -2.48 -5.20 -6.71
C GLU A 81 -3.95 -4.95 -7.09
N PHE A 82 -4.82 -4.74 -6.10
CA PHE A 82 -6.25 -4.47 -6.36
C PHE A 82 -6.44 -3.13 -7.08
N GLU A 83 -5.62 -2.13 -6.76
CA GLU A 83 -5.64 -0.87 -7.51
C GLU A 83 -5.30 -1.10 -8.98
N ARG A 84 -4.27 -1.91 -9.27
CA ARG A 84 -3.90 -2.25 -10.65
C ARG A 84 -4.99 -3.04 -11.38
N ILE A 85 -5.68 -3.95 -10.69
CA ILE A 85 -6.85 -4.66 -11.22
C ILE A 85 -7.94 -3.66 -11.58
N HIS A 86 -8.33 -2.77 -10.67
CA HIS A 86 -9.36 -1.76 -10.91
C HIS A 86 -9.00 -0.81 -12.05
N MET A 87 -7.73 -0.39 -12.14
CA MET A 87 -7.25 0.41 -13.25
C MET A 87 -7.36 -0.32 -14.59
N ALA A 88 -7.01 -1.62 -14.60
CA ALA A 88 -7.10 -2.44 -15.81
C ALA A 88 -8.55 -2.65 -16.24
N ASP A 89 -9.45 -2.99 -15.32
CA ASP A 89 -10.89 -3.17 -15.59
C ASP A 89 -11.51 -1.88 -16.16
N ALA A 90 -11.07 -0.73 -15.67
CA ALA A 90 -11.48 0.58 -16.17
C ALA A 90 -10.80 0.97 -17.51
N GLY A 91 -9.94 0.14 -18.07
CA GLY A 91 -9.19 0.42 -19.31
C GLY A 91 -8.15 1.54 -19.16
N LYS A 92 -7.73 1.83 -17.93
CA LYS A 92 -6.73 2.86 -17.61
C LYS A 92 -5.32 2.30 -17.47
N LEU A 93 -5.16 0.98 -17.52
CA LEU A 93 -3.90 0.27 -17.39
C LEU A 93 -3.90 -0.96 -18.28
N HIS A 94 -2.82 -1.17 -19.02
CA HIS A 94 -2.50 -2.44 -19.63
C HIS A 94 -1.09 -2.82 -19.16
N ALA A 95 -0.96 -3.97 -18.50
CA ALA A 95 0.29 -4.37 -17.88
C ALA A 95 0.50 -5.89 -17.91
N LEU A 96 1.75 -6.30 -17.84
CA LEU A 96 2.19 -7.65 -17.55
C LEU A 96 3.03 -7.62 -16.27
N GLU A 97 2.62 -8.39 -15.29
CA GLU A 97 3.36 -8.62 -14.05
C GLU A 97 4.09 -9.95 -14.16
N ILE A 98 5.37 -9.99 -13.84
CA ILE A 98 6.23 -11.18 -13.94
C ILE A 98 6.91 -11.34 -12.59
N THR A 99 6.64 -12.43 -11.88
CA THR A 99 7.36 -12.77 -10.65
C THR A 99 8.51 -13.70 -10.98
N ILE A 100 9.71 -13.33 -10.55
CA ILE A 100 10.98 -14.00 -10.82
C ILE A 100 11.54 -14.47 -9.47
N ASP A 101 11.89 -15.74 -9.34
CA ASP A 101 12.48 -16.30 -8.12
C ASP A 101 13.91 -15.81 -7.87
N ALA A 102 14.46 -16.19 -6.73
CA ALA A 102 15.83 -15.84 -6.33
C ALA A 102 16.91 -16.36 -7.31
N GLU A 103 16.62 -17.39 -8.08
CA GLU A 103 17.50 -17.97 -9.09
C GLU A 103 17.36 -17.25 -10.45
N GLY A 104 16.42 -16.30 -10.54
CA GLY A 104 16.16 -15.51 -11.75
C GLY A 104 15.33 -16.26 -12.78
N LYS A 105 14.40 -17.11 -12.35
CA LYS A 105 13.42 -17.80 -13.21
C LYS A 105 12.03 -17.23 -12.99
N PRO A 106 11.23 -17.00 -14.03
CA PRO A 106 9.83 -16.68 -13.87
C PRO A 106 9.07 -17.81 -13.16
N ILE A 107 8.27 -17.47 -12.17
CA ILE A 107 7.44 -18.41 -11.41
C ILE A 107 5.96 -18.08 -11.46
N SER A 108 5.60 -16.86 -11.87
CA SER A 108 4.23 -16.45 -12.07
C SER A 108 4.15 -15.26 -13.01
N THR A 109 3.03 -15.14 -13.70
CA THR A 109 2.66 -13.94 -14.47
C THR A 109 1.22 -13.55 -14.17
N ALA A 110 0.90 -12.26 -14.32
CA ALA A 110 -0.47 -11.77 -14.33
C ALA A 110 -0.62 -10.72 -15.43
N PHE A 111 -1.60 -10.92 -16.30
CA PHE A 111 -1.85 -10.05 -17.43
C PHE A 111 -3.02 -9.11 -17.11
N ARG A 112 -2.79 -7.81 -17.01
CA ARG A 112 -3.78 -6.80 -16.62
C ARG A 112 -4.31 -6.09 -17.88
N HIS A 113 -5.55 -6.36 -18.27
CA HIS A 113 -6.13 -5.78 -19.48
C HIS A 113 -7.66 -5.90 -19.47
N ASN A 114 -8.37 -4.85 -19.88
CA ASN A 114 -9.85 -4.83 -19.95
C ASN A 114 -10.45 -5.64 -21.10
N GLY A 115 -9.66 -6.28 -21.92
CA GLY A 115 -10.13 -7.15 -23.00
C GLY A 115 -10.60 -8.54 -22.54
N PHE A 116 -10.35 -8.90 -21.28
CA PHE A 116 -10.81 -10.15 -20.70
C PHE A 116 -12.19 -9.98 -20.05
N LYS A 117 -13.11 -10.90 -20.31
CA LYS A 117 -14.52 -10.77 -19.90
C LYS A 117 -14.81 -11.23 -18.47
N GLN A 118 -14.03 -12.15 -17.93
CA GLN A 118 -14.32 -12.78 -16.63
C GLN A 118 -13.25 -12.45 -15.58
N ALA A 119 -12.00 -12.70 -15.90
CA ALA A 119 -10.86 -12.44 -15.04
C ALA A 119 -9.64 -12.28 -15.94
N SER A 120 -8.63 -11.61 -15.44
CA SER A 120 -7.35 -11.53 -16.14
C SER A 120 -6.58 -12.84 -16.00
N PRO A 121 -5.92 -13.34 -17.08
CA PRO A 121 -5.11 -14.54 -16.99
C PRO A 121 -3.95 -14.35 -16.02
N SER A 122 -3.72 -15.38 -15.22
CA SER A 122 -2.57 -15.47 -14.31
C SER A 122 -2.01 -16.90 -14.36
N GLY A 123 -0.73 -17.03 -14.08
CA GLY A 123 -0.03 -18.29 -14.12
C GLY A 123 1.18 -18.24 -15.06
N LEU A 124 1.88 -19.37 -15.16
CA LEU A 124 3.07 -19.51 -15.99
C LEU A 124 2.81 -20.52 -17.09
N SER A 125 3.20 -20.20 -18.31
CA SER A 125 3.29 -21.17 -19.40
C SER A 125 4.73 -21.64 -19.55
N SER A 126 4.93 -22.95 -19.57
CA SER A 126 6.26 -23.54 -19.81
C SER A 126 6.78 -23.32 -21.23
N GLU A 127 5.91 -22.87 -22.15
CA GLU A 127 6.27 -22.59 -23.53
C GLU A 127 6.80 -21.15 -23.70
N ASP A 128 6.49 -20.25 -22.76
CA ASP A 128 6.93 -18.85 -22.84
C ASP A 128 8.45 -18.74 -22.61
N VAL A 129 9.05 -17.81 -23.33
CA VAL A 129 10.50 -17.65 -23.35
C VAL A 129 10.93 -16.44 -22.54
N PHE A 130 11.73 -16.69 -21.51
CA PHE A 130 12.38 -15.65 -20.71
C PHE A 130 13.89 -15.60 -21.05
N GLU A 131 14.30 -14.52 -21.67
CA GLU A 131 15.70 -14.23 -21.97
C GLU A 131 16.26 -13.29 -20.91
N LYS A 132 16.84 -13.86 -19.83
CA LYS A 132 17.45 -13.09 -18.75
C LYS A 132 18.76 -12.46 -19.20
N LYS A 133 18.91 -11.15 -19.07
CA LYS A 133 20.14 -10.42 -19.40
C LYS A 133 20.89 -10.01 -18.13
N THR A 134 20.20 -9.42 -17.16
CA THR A 134 20.76 -9.01 -15.87
C THR A 134 19.79 -9.40 -14.75
N PHE A 135 20.32 -9.98 -13.67
CA PHE A 135 19.62 -10.23 -12.43
C PHE A 135 20.65 -10.31 -11.31
N ASP A 136 21.03 -9.18 -10.76
CA ASP A 136 22.19 -9.06 -9.85
C ASP A 136 21.77 -8.57 -8.44
N GLY A 137 20.47 -8.62 -8.14
CA GLY A 137 19.91 -8.16 -6.88
C GLY A 137 19.73 -6.63 -6.78
N LYS A 138 20.21 -5.85 -7.77
CA LYS A 138 20.01 -4.41 -7.88
C LYS A 138 19.20 -4.05 -9.10
N THR A 139 19.43 -4.74 -10.21
CA THR A 139 18.78 -4.49 -11.50
C THR A 139 18.25 -5.81 -12.05
N VAL A 140 17.10 -5.75 -12.67
CA VAL A 140 16.55 -6.81 -13.51
C VAL A 140 16.42 -6.30 -14.93
N GLU A 141 16.95 -7.06 -15.89
CA GLU A 141 16.84 -6.76 -17.31
C GLU A 141 16.63 -8.07 -18.09
N GLY A 142 15.68 -8.05 -19.01
CA GLY A 142 15.37 -9.23 -19.82
C GLY A 142 14.32 -8.99 -20.87
N ARG A 143 13.98 -10.04 -21.59
CA ARG A 143 12.86 -10.12 -22.51
C ARG A 143 11.97 -11.28 -22.11
N TYR A 144 10.69 -11.07 -22.12
CA TYR A 144 9.72 -12.12 -21.89
C TYR A 144 8.68 -12.11 -23.01
N LYS A 145 8.49 -13.26 -23.65
CA LYS A 145 7.61 -13.38 -24.80
C LYS A 145 6.83 -14.68 -24.81
N SER A 146 5.60 -14.62 -25.29
CA SER A 146 4.82 -15.80 -25.63
C SER A 146 5.45 -16.54 -26.81
N ALA A 147 5.60 -17.85 -26.70
CA ALA A 147 6.03 -18.69 -27.83
C ALA A 147 4.96 -18.70 -28.95
N LYS A 148 3.69 -18.65 -28.55
CA LYS A 148 2.49 -18.57 -29.41
C LYS A 148 1.41 -17.81 -28.67
N PRO A 149 0.35 -17.35 -29.36
CA PRO A 149 -0.81 -16.80 -28.68
C PRO A 149 -1.45 -17.82 -27.74
N HIS A 150 -1.80 -17.38 -26.52
CA HIS A 150 -2.53 -18.14 -25.53
C HIS A 150 -4.03 -17.96 -25.75
N ASP A 151 -4.83 -18.92 -25.29
CA ASP A 151 -6.28 -18.79 -25.15
C ASP A 151 -6.68 -18.78 -23.69
N PHE A 152 -7.51 -17.83 -23.31
CA PHE A 152 -8.08 -17.72 -21.98
C PHE A 152 -9.59 -17.47 -22.09
N PHE A 153 -10.38 -18.53 -21.94
CA PHE A 153 -11.83 -18.51 -22.08
C PHE A 153 -12.32 -17.87 -23.40
N GLY A 154 -11.69 -18.22 -24.51
CA GLY A 154 -12.01 -17.72 -25.86
C GLY A 154 -11.48 -16.32 -26.15
N THR A 155 -10.67 -15.76 -25.29
CA THR A 155 -9.92 -14.52 -25.54
C THR A 155 -8.46 -14.87 -25.78
N THR A 156 -7.96 -14.58 -26.99
CA THR A 156 -6.57 -14.81 -27.31
C THR A 156 -5.69 -13.68 -26.81
N TYR A 157 -4.50 -13.99 -26.28
CA TYR A 157 -3.54 -13.00 -25.87
C TYR A 157 -2.11 -13.43 -26.13
N SER A 158 -1.25 -12.47 -26.29
CA SER A 158 0.20 -12.67 -26.42
C SER A 158 0.96 -11.44 -25.93
N PHE A 159 2.23 -11.62 -25.67
CA PHE A 159 3.12 -10.55 -25.28
C PHE A 159 4.53 -10.77 -25.82
N ASP A 160 5.22 -9.67 -26.06
CA ASP A 160 6.64 -9.64 -26.34
C ASP A 160 7.18 -8.33 -25.75
N VAL A 161 7.83 -8.42 -24.59
CA VAL A 161 8.25 -7.25 -23.83
C VAL A 161 9.73 -7.36 -23.44
N MET A 162 10.44 -6.28 -23.65
CA MET A 162 11.79 -6.06 -23.09
C MET A 162 11.68 -5.07 -21.95
N PHE A 163 12.46 -5.26 -20.90
CA PHE A 163 12.42 -4.40 -19.75
C PHE A 163 13.79 -4.29 -19.06
N LYS A 164 13.98 -3.16 -18.42
CA LYS A 164 15.08 -2.91 -17.48
C LYS A 164 14.57 -2.03 -16.36
N ALA A 165 14.74 -2.46 -15.12
CA ALA A 165 14.35 -1.71 -13.94
C ALA A 165 15.30 -1.96 -12.77
N ASP A 166 15.48 -0.96 -11.93
CA ASP A 166 16.16 -1.13 -10.66
C ASP A 166 15.22 -1.79 -9.65
N ILE A 167 15.74 -2.78 -8.92
CA ILE A 167 14.97 -3.54 -7.94
C ILE A 167 14.85 -2.71 -6.67
N THR A 168 13.64 -2.20 -6.41
CA THR A 168 13.31 -1.53 -5.16
C THR A 168 12.99 -2.56 -4.09
N ARG A 169 13.41 -2.28 -2.86
CA ARG A 169 13.02 -3.06 -1.67
C ARG A 169 12.18 -2.19 -0.77
N LYS A 170 11.04 -2.71 -0.33
CA LYS A 170 10.33 -2.06 0.78
C LYS A 170 11.29 -2.05 1.95
N VAL A 171 11.69 -0.86 2.38
CA VAL A 171 12.43 -0.73 3.63
C VAL A 171 11.55 -1.34 4.71
N LYS A 172 11.97 -2.47 5.30
CA LYS A 172 11.24 -3.02 6.45
C LYS A 172 11.15 -1.89 7.47
N PRO A 173 9.97 -1.53 7.95
CA PRO A 173 9.85 -0.52 8.98
C PRO A 173 10.79 -0.89 10.11
N VAL A 174 11.71 0.01 10.44
CA VAL A 174 12.57 -0.19 11.62
C VAL A 174 11.63 -0.29 12.82
N PRO A 175 11.68 -1.38 13.59
CA PRO A 175 10.84 -1.50 14.77
C PRO A 175 11.01 -0.25 15.65
N PRO A 176 9.93 0.33 16.17
CA PRO A 176 10.03 1.48 17.03
C PRO A 176 10.91 1.16 18.24
N THR A 177 11.73 2.09 18.64
CA THR A 177 12.53 1.99 19.87
C THR A 177 11.61 1.96 21.08
N ALA A 178 12.08 1.44 22.21
CA ALA A 178 11.33 1.44 23.47
C ALA A 178 10.89 2.86 23.88
N ALA A 179 11.73 3.86 23.62
CA ALA A 179 11.42 5.28 23.90
C ALA A 179 10.30 5.81 23.00
N GLU A 180 10.33 5.50 21.71
CA GLU A 180 9.26 5.87 20.76
C GLU A 180 7.93 5.20 21.12
N THR A 181 7.96 3.90 21.47
CA THR A 181 6.78 3.17 21.91
C THR A 181 6.20 3.79 23.20
N ALA A 182 7.04 4.10 24.20
CA ALA A 182 6.58 4.74 25.43
C ALA A 182 5.97 6.14 25.18
N ALA A 183 6.51 6.90 24.23
CA ALA A 183 5.96 8.19 23.82
C ALA A 183 4.63 8.01 23.07
N ALA A 184 4.57 7.05 22.16
CA ALA A 184 3.36 6.72 21.40
C ALA A 184 2.19 6.34 22.30
N GLN A 185 2.41 5.50 23.29
CA GLN A 185 1.38 5.06 24.26
C GLN A 185 0.80 6.20 25.10
N LYS A 186 1.56 7.28 25.31
CA LYS A 186 1.11 8.46 26.05
C LYS A 186 0.44 9.51 25.18
N SER A 187 0.39 9.31 23.86
CA SER A 187 -0.17 10.28 22.93
C SER A 187 -1.69 10.40 23.08
N PRO A 188 -2.28 11.58 22.75
CA PRO A 188 -3.73 11.75 22.72
C PRO A 188 -4.42 10.75 21.77
N GLN A 189 -3.78 10.44 20.65
CA GLN A 189 -4.28 9.50 19.67
C GLN A 189 -4.36 8.08 20.23
N ALA A 190 -3.31 7.60 20.89
CA ALA A 190 -3.29 6.29 21.54
C ALA A 190 -4.39 6.17 22.60
N LYS A 191 -4.57 7.24 23.40
CA LYS A 191 -5.65 7.26 24.39
C LYS A 191 -7.02 7.08 23.75
N VAL A 192 -7.32 7.84 22.69
CA VAL A 192 -8.60 7.73 21.97
C VAL A 192 -8.79 6.34 21.40
N TYR A 193 -7.74 5.75 20.85
CA TYR A 193 -7.82 4.40 20.30
C TYR A 193 -8.06 3.33 21.39
N VAL A 194 -7.37 3.40 22.51
CA VAL A 194 -7.60 2.49 23.65
C VAL A 194 -9.02 2.67 24.20
N ASP A 195 -9.52 3.89 24.32
CA ASP A 195 -10.88 4.17 24.75
C ASP A 195 -11.91 3.58 23.76
N PHE A 196 -11.62 3.65 22.45
CA PHE A 196 -12.43 3.02 21.40
C PHE A 196 -12.47 1.49 21.55
N LEU A 197 -11.32 0.84 21.71
CA LEU A 197 -11.27 -0.61 21.93
C LEU A 197 -12.05 -1.03 23.19
N ASN A 198 -11.93 -0.24 24.26
CA ASN A 198 -12.71 -0.49 25.49
C ASN A 198 -14.23 -0.35 25.26
N ALA A 199 -14.66 0.61 24.42
CA ALA A 199 -16.06 0.76 24.04
C ALA A 199 -16.55 -0.43 23.20
N VAL A 200 -15.73 -0.92 22.26
CA VAL A 200 -16.02 -2.12 21.47
C VAL A 200 -16.19 -3.34 22.38
N GLN A 201 -15.27 -3.57 23.33
CA GLN A 201 -15.33 -4.70 24.24
C GLN A 201 -16.58 -4.68 25.13
N LYS A 202 -17.04 -3.49 25.50
CA LYS A 202 -18.28 -3.28 26.28
C LYS A 202 -19.54 -3.21 25.43
N GLU A 203 -19.41 -3.24 24.11
CA GLU A 203 -20.51 -3.04 23.15
C GLU A 203 -21.27 -1.72 23.38
N ASP A 204 -20.53 -0.70 23.87
CA ASP A 204 -21.08 0.62 24.13
C ASP A 204 -21.13 1.47 22.84
N LEU A 205 -22.26 1.35 22.11
CA LEU A 205 -22.52 2.09 20.88
C LEU A 205 -22.41 3.60 21.05
N GLY A 206 -22.81 4.12 22.21
CA GLY A 206 -22.78 5.56 22.51
C GLY A 206 -21.34 6.07 22.64
N ALA A 207 -20.49 5.32 23.35
CA ALA A 207 -19.06 5.63 23.47
C ALA A 207 -18.33 5.45 22.13
N MET A 208 -18.56 4.36 21.40
CA MET A 208 -17.98 4.13 20.08
C MET A 208 -18.29 5.29 19.13
N ARG A 209 -19.54 5.72 19.04
CA ARG A 209 -19.97 6.85 18.19
C ARG A 209 -19.20 8.14 18.48
N LYS A 210 -18.89 8.41 19.74
CA LYS A 210 -18.13 9.58 20.15
C LYS A 210 -16.64 9.50 19.79
N LEU A 211 -16.11 8.31 19.60
CA LEU A 211 -14.68 8.05 19.36
C LEU A 211 -14.34 7.78 17.88
N MET A 212 -15.36 7.55 17.05
CA MET A 212 -15.22 7.35 15.59
C MET A 212 -15.46 8.66 14.83
N THR A 213 -14.99 8.71 13.58
CA THR A 213 -15.38 9.79 12.65
C THR A 213 -16.88 9.77 12.39
N GLN A 214 -17.45 10.92 12.05
CA GLN A 214 -18.89 11.02 11.74
C GLN A 214 -19.31 10.09 10.61
N GLU A 215 -18.44 9.90 9.61
CA GLU A 215 -18.66 8.97 8.51
C GLU A 215 -18.81 7.53 9.01
N GLN A 216 -17.87 7.07 9.82
CA GLN A 216 -17.91 5.70 10.38
C GLN A 216 -19.05 5.53 11.38
N ALA A 217 -19.37 6.56 12.16
CA ALA A 217 -20.45 6.52 13.15
C ALA A 217 -21.83 6.30 12.50
N LYS A 218 -22.04 6.68 11.23
CA LYS A 218 -23.29 6.41 10.49
C LYS A 218 -23.58 4.90 10.38
N ASN A 219 -22.55 4.08 10.34
CA ASN A 219 -22.73 2.61 10.31
C ASN A 219 -23.42 2.08 11.58
N LEU A 220 -23.32 2.82 12.69
CA LEU A 220 -23.98 2.48 13.97
C LEU A 220 -25.45 2.94 14.04
N ASP A 221 -25.97 3.59 12.99
CA ASP A 221 -27.39 3.98 12.90
C ASP A 221 -28.29 2.86 12.33
N SER A 222 -27.66 1.78 11.84
CA SER A 222 -28.38 0.62 11.32
C SER A 222 -29.15 -0.10 12.43
N PRO A 223 -30.36 -0.67 12.15
CA PRO A 223 -31.08 -1.54 13.07
C PRO A 223 -30.25 -2.76 13.51
N ASP A 224 -29.30 -3.20 12.70
CA ASP A 224 -28.39 -4.31 13.00
C ASP A 224 -27.08 -3.89 13.70
N ALA A 225 -26.96 -2.63 14.10
CA ALA A 225 -25.75 -2.08 14.73
C ALA A 225 -25.23 -2.94 15.90
N LYS A 226 -26.11 -3.44 16.76
CA LYS A 226 -25.72 -4.33 17.88
C LYS A 226 -25.10 -5.64 17.41
N LYS A 227 -25.66 -6.27 16.37
CA LYS A 227 -25.09 -7.50 15.79
C LYS A 227 -23.74 -7.23 15.15
N MET A 228 -23.63 -6.10 14.44
CA MET A 228 -22.39 -5.67 13.82
C MET A 228 -21.30 -5.40 14.85
N VAL A 229 -21.62 -4.75 15.97
CA VAL A 229 -20.64 -4.50 17.06
C VAL A 229 -20.21 -5.80 17.72
N GLY A 230 -21.13 -6.75 17.93
CA GLY A 230 -20.78 -8.10 18.41
C GLY A 230 -19.79 -8.82 17.49
N PHE A 231 -19.98 -8.68 16.16
CA PHE A 231 -19.04 -9.19 15.17
C PHE A 231 -17.69 -8.46 15.21
N ILE A 232 -17.70 -7.12 15.25
CA ILE A 232 -16.48 -6.30 15.39
C ILE A 232 -15.69 -6.71 16.64
N LYS A 233 -16.37 -6.88 17.78
CA LYS A 233 -15.75 -7.34 19.04
C LYS A 233 -15.07 -8.69 18.88
N MET A 234 -15.72 -9.63 18.21
CA MET A 234 -15.16 -10.97 17.97
C MET A 234 -13.91 -10.90 17.07
N MET A 235 -13.91 -10.01 16.10
CA MET A 235 -12.80 -9.80 15.16
C MET A 235 -11.74 -8.82 15.66
N SER A 236 -11.97 -8.13 16.78
CA SER A 236 -11.03 -7.14 17.32
C SER A 236 -9.81 -7.82 17.93
N ALA A 237 -8.65 -7.24 17.65
CA ALA A 237 -7.41 -7.69 18.28
C ALA A 237 -7.44 -7.45 19.81
N THR A 238 -6.80 -8.35 20.54
CA THR A 238 -6.57 -8.26 21.98
C THR A 238 -5.11 -7.91 22.27
N ASP A 239 -4.81 -7.56 23.53
CA ASP A 239 -3.44 -7.18 23.96
C ASP A 239 -2.80 -6.08 23.09
N VAL A 240 -3.63 -5.13 22.64
CA VAL A 240 -3.19 -4.10 21.69
C VAL A 240 -2.25 -3.11 22.33
N GLN A 241 -1.12 -2.85 21.68
CA GLN A 241 -0.14 -1.84 22.04
C GLN A 241 0.06 -0.87 20.87
N VAL A 242 0.06 0.43 21.16
CA VAL A 242 0.46 1.46 20.19
C VAL A 242 1.98 1.57 20.19
N LEU A 243 2.59 1.26 19.07
CA LEU A 243 4.05 1.21 18.90
C LEU A 243 4.61 2.55 18.40
N LYS A 244 3.87 3.23 17.50
CA LYS A 244 4.29 4.49 16.87
C LYS A 244 3.07 5.32 16.50
N VAL A 245 3.24 6.65 16.55
CA VAL A 245 2.27 7.63 16.03
C VAL A 245 2.96 8.48 14.97
N ALA A 246 2.39 8.53 13.79
CA ALA A 246 2.81 9.39 12.70
C ALA A 246 1.70 10.42 12.41
N GLU A 247 1.84 11.62 12.98
CA GLU A 247 0.86 12.72 12.80
C GLU A 247 1.20 13.54 11.56
N LYS A 248 0.18 13.85 10.75
CA LYS A 248 0.31 14.69 9.57
C LYS A 248 -0.90 15.65 9.50
N GLY A 249 -0.76 16.81 10.11
CA GLY A 249 -1.83 17.79 10.19
C GLY A 249 -3.03 17.25 10.97
N ASP A 250 -4.18 17.16 10.33
CA ASP A 250 -5.42 16.65 10.95
C ASP A 250 -5.63 15.14 10.78
N THR A 251 -4.61 14.40 10.34
CA THR A 251 -4.60 12.93 10.26
C THR A 251 -3.44 12.35 11.05
N ALA A 252 -3.58 11.11 11.49
CA ALA A 252 -2.49 10.37 12.10
C ALA A 252 -2.64 8.86 11.82
N ASP A 253 -1.49 8.21 11.64
CA ASP A 253 -1.40 6.75 11.54
C ASP A 253 -0.74 6.21 12.82
N LEU A 254 -1.43 5.29 13.48
CA LEU A 254 -0.89 4.55 14.61
C LEU A 254 -0.42 3.18 14.13
N THR A 255 0.85 2.88 14.28
CA THR A 255 1.32 1.50 14.15
C THR A 255 1.00 0.79 15.46
N VAL A 256 0.31 -0.33 15.37
CA VAL A 256 -0.13 -1.11 16.53
C VAL A 256 0.32 -2.55 16.41
N SER A 257 0.48 -3.23 17.55
CA SER A 257 0.60 -4.68 17.64
C SER A 257 -0.52 -5.22 18.55
N GLY A 258 -0.91 -6.46 18.31
CA GLY A 258 -1.95 -7.11 19.10
C GLY A 258 -2.00 -8.59 18.81
N LYS A 259 -3.04 -9.27 19.30
CA LYS A 259 -3.33 -10.67 19.00
C LYS A 259 -4.70 -10.79 18.37
N GLN A 260 -4.81 -11.54 17.30
CA GLN A 260 -6.06 -11.95 16.69
C GLN A 260 -6.06 -13.48 16.59
N ASP A 261 -7.10 -14.12 17.07
CA ASP A 261 -7.15 -15.59 17.19
C ASP A 261 -5.91 -16.21 17.88
N GLY A 262 -5.36 -15.48 18.88
CA GLY A 262 -4.17 -15.88 19.62
C GLY A 262 -2.84 -15.71 18.91
N LYS A 263 -2.84 -15.28 17.64
CA LYS A 263 -1.63 -15.00 16.85
C LYS A 263 -1.24 -13.53 16.95
N ALA A 264 0.06 -13.27 17.10
CA ALA A 264 0.57 -11.90 17.07
C ALA A 264 0.42 -11.30 15.66
N GLN A 265 -0.13 -10.10 15.61
CA GLN A 265 -0.32 -9.33 14.37
C GLN A 265 0.09 -7.89 14.56
N ASN A 266 0.43 -7.24 13.47
CA ASN A 266 0.65 -5.80 13.42
C ASN A 266 -0.46 -5.15 12.60
N GLY A 267 -0.79 -3.90 12.96
CA GLY A 267 -1.82 -3.15 12.28
C GLY A 267 -1.49 -1.68 12.15
N VAL A 268 -2.31 -1.00 11.37
CA VAL A 268 -2.32 0.46 11.26
C VAL A 268 -3.72 0.95 11.57
N VAL A 269 -3.80 1.95 12.45
CA VAL A 269 -5.06 2.64 12.78
C VAL A 269 -4.98 4.04 12.21
N HIS A 270 -5.88 4.32 11.29
CA HIS A 270 -6.02 5.65 10.69
C HIS A 270 -6.93 6.49 11.57
N MET A 271 -6.47 7.68 11.89
CA MET A 271 -7.20 8.65 12.71
C MET A 271 -7.34 9.98 11.99
N ALA A 272 -8.42 10.69 12.26
CA ALA A 272 -8.66 12.04 11.79
C ALA A 272 -9.11 12.96 12.94
N LYS A 273 -8.81 14.25 12.84
CA LYS A 273 -9.36 15.28 13.74
C LYS A 273 -10.71 15.77 13.23
N GLU A 274 -11.73 15.66 14.07
CA GLU A 274 -13.03 16.26 13.84
C GLU A 274 -13.43 17.15 15.03
N GLY A 275 -13.73 18.41 14.77
CA GLY A 275 -14.02 19.37 15.83
C GLY A 275 -12.88 19.55 16.84
N GLY A 276 -11.64 19.43 16.40
CA GLY A 276 -10.44 19.52 17.23
C GLY A 276 -10.10 18.27 18.06
N ALA A 277 -10.93 17.20 17.99
CA ALA A 277 -10.71 15.94 18.71
C ALA A 277 -10.30 14.81 17.75
N TRP A 278 -9.35 13.98 18.17
CA TRP A 278 -8.97 12.78 17.44
C TRP A 278 -10.12 11.77 17.42
N LYS A 279 -10.30 11.10 16.28
CA LYS A 279 -11.32 10.09 16.00
C LYS A 279 -10.70 8.92 15.26
N VAL A 280 -11.16 7.71 15.56
CA VAL A 280 -10.82 6.51 14.81
C VAL A 280 -11.57 6.54 13.48
N GLN A 281 -10.83 6.42 12.38
CA GLN A 281 -11.38 6.38 11.04
C GLN A 281 -11.49 4.94 10.53
N ARG A 282 -10.42 4.17 10.63
CA ARG A 282 -10.39 2.75 10.24
C ARG A 282 -9.19 2.04 10.84
N GLU A 283 -9.26 0.72 10.85
CA GLU A 283 -8.19 -0.18 11.25
C GLU A 283 -7.84 -1.11 10.09
N GLU A 284 -6.55 -1.41 9.97
CA GLU A 284 -6.02 -2.40 9.03
C GLU A 284 -5.07 -3.31 9.79
N TRP A 285 -5.38 -4.60 9.86
CA TRP A 285 -4.52 -5.61 10.47
C TRP A 285 -3.88 -6.47 9.39
N LYS A 286 -2.62 -6.82 9.56
CA LYS A 286 -1.83 -7.60 8.59
C LYS A 286 -1.34 -8.87 9.25
N ASP A 287 -1.50 -9.97 8.51
CA ASP A 287 -0.95 -11.29 8.87
C ASP A 287 0.58 -11.32 8.82
#